data_8ae96c6a5e7580b6a2879072b1402318
#
_entry.id   8ae96c6a5e7580b6a2879072b1402318
#
_cell.length_a   1.000
_cell.length_b   1.000
_cell.length_c   1.000
_cell.angle_alpha   90.00
_cell.angle_beta   90.00
_cell.angle_gamma   90.00
#
_symmetry.space_group_name_H-M   'P 1'
#
loop_
_entity.id
_entity.type
_entity.pdbx_description
1 polymer ?
#
loop_
_entity_poly.entity_id
_entity_poly.type
_entity_poly.pdbx_seq_one_letter_code
_entity_poly.pdbx_strand_id
1 'polypeptide(L)'
;MSCSRVVAHANTSPPEGIPVHVAHVLSQDVPLEIAAVGNVEAVERVDVKPRIAGQIRSVAFAEGQNVKKGQLLFTIDRDTTNRQQAQQQAELDRDIAIEQQAVAVAARDAASQKQSQSEADVAVKLGELGVLSGQSVNQAITASETTRSSLHADQAAIAAAAGAVRADHARLAQTKLQLNFADVVAPIAGRAGAAIVKAGNVVLENDTTLVTLLQLAPIRVVFGVPEQSLAEVQRLNAVGSLKVEIESGDHHLVEGHLDFIDNTVDPKTGTVRMKATFSNIDRTLWPGEFVNVRLRLRVDVRQIVVPQSAIQQGLEGKYAWRVQSGVATMVPVTVLRTYSAAISSQAGGEVAVLGSGLSPGDVIVAEGQLRLTPGARVSSINTQFGR
;
A
#
# COMPACT_ATOMS: atom_id res chain seq x y z
N MET A 1 -26.79 101.86 10.16
CA MET A 1 -25.59 101.59 9.35
C MET A 1 -24.96 100.36 9.96
N SER A 2 -25.23 99.19 9.33
CA SER A 2 -24.74 97.87 9.79
C SER A 2 -23.81 97.35 8.72
N CYS A 3 -22.52 97.20 9.01
CA CYS A 3 -21.56 96.60 8.13
C CYS A 3 -21.50 95.08 8.43
N SER A 4 -21.99 94.27 7.53
CA SER A 4 -21.79 92.80 7.54
C SER A 4 -20.41 92.47 6.98
N ARG A 5 -19.59 91.77 7.82
CA ARG A 5 -18.27 91.20 7.47
C ARG A 5 -18.49 89.88 6.82
N VAL A 6 -18.20 89.76 5.51
CA VAL A 6 -18.15 88.47 4.81
C VAL A 6 -16.86 87.74 5.20
N VAL A 7 -16.99 86.60 5.85
CA VAL A 7 -15.87 85.66 6.11
C VAL A 7 -15.76 84.79 4.84
N ALA A 8 -14.67 84.94 4.11
CA ALA A 8 -14.30 84.01 3.03
C ALA A 8 -13.86 82.67 3.63
N HIS A 9 -14.64 81.63 3.39
CA HIS A 9 -14.23 80.25 3.61
C HIS A 9 -13.23 79.90 2.52
N ALA A 10 -11.99 79.71 2.92
CA ALA A 10 -10.98 79.05 2.07
C ALA A 10 -11.36 77.59 1.89
N ASN A 11 -11.85 77.26 0.71
CA ASN A 11 -12.07 75.89 0.24
C ASN A 11 -10.69 75.27 -0.01
N THR A 12 -10.09 74.62 0.97
CA THR A 12 -8.98 73.69 0.76
C THR A 12 -9.52 72.39 0.14
N SER A 13 -9.55 72.35 -1.18
CA SER A 13 -9.75 71.08 -1.90
C SER A 13 -8.65 70.10 -1.51
N PRO A 14 -8.97 68.84 -1.11
CA PRO A 14 -7.96 67.84 -0.87
C PRO A 14 -7.14 67.63 -2.15
N PRO A 15 -5.87 67.26 -2.10
CA PRO A 15 -5.07 67.02 -3.29
C PRO A 15 -5.75 65.90 -4.11
N GLU A 16 -6.15 66.22 -5.34
CA GLU A 16 -6.75 65.27 -6.30
C GLU A 16 -5.71 64.24 -6.68
N GLY A 17 -5.60 63.17 -5.88
CA GLY A 17 -4.88 61.94 -6.22
C GLY A 17 -5.88 60.89 -6.73
N ILE A 18 -5.51 60.14 -7.73
CA ILE A 18 -6.31 58.99 -8.20
C ILE A 18 -6.42 57.98 -7.05
N PRO A 19 -7.63 57.63 -6.59
CA PRO A 19 -7.77 56.65 -5.50
C PRO A 19 -7.36 55.27 -5.98
N VAL A 20 -6.44 54.63 -5.24
CA VAL A 20 -5.89 53.30 -5.52
C VAL A 20 -5.75 52.47 -4.25
N HIS A 21 -5.96 51.19 -4.36
CA HIS A 21 -5.60 50.23 -3.29
C HIS A 21 -4.13 49.87 -3.43
N VAL A 22 -3.42 49.97 -2.34
CA VAL A 22 -1.99 49.69 -2.32
C VAL A 22 -1.68 48.41 -1.50
N ALA A 23 -0.65 47.67 -1.93
CA ALA A 23 -0.08 46.51 -1.22
C ALA A 23 1.41 46.73 -1.01
N HIS A 24 1.96 46.09 0.00
CA HIS A 24 3.40 46.05 0.24
C HIS A 24 4.04 44.87 -0.46
N VAL A 25 5.22 45.07 -1.02
CA VAL A 25 6.08 44.00 -1.52
C VAL A 25 6.69 43.27 -0.32
N LEU A 26 6.41 41.99 -0.22
CA LEU A 26 6.87 41.16 0.87
C LEU A 26 8.05 40.27 0.44
N SER A 27 8.90 39.92 1.39
CA SER A 27 9.89 38.85 1.23
C SER A 27 9.46 37.69 2.13
N GLN A 28 9.11 36.57 1.50
CA GLN A 28 8.68 35.37 2.23
C GLN A 28 9.21 34.10 1.60
N ASP A 29 9.16 33.02 2.36
CA ASP A 29 9.48 31.69 1.87
C ASP A 29 8.30 31.14 1.07
N VAL A 30 8.57 30.71 -0.16
CA VAL A 30 7.54 30.28 -1.11
C VAL A 30 7.81 28.82 -1.50
N PRO A 31 6.86 27.92 -1.24
CA PRO A 31 7.01 26.54 -1.67
C PRO A 31 6.92 26.45 -3.21
N LEU A 32 7.78 25.60 -3.78
CA LEU A 32 7.65 25.15 -5.15
C LEU A 32 6.89 23.82 -5.11
N GLU A 33 5.68 23.84 -5.67
CA GLU A 33 4.74 22.72 -5.61
C GLU A 33 4.25 22.35 -7.00
N ILE A 34 3.95 21.06 -7.16
CA ILE A 34 3.20 20.57 -8.33
C ILE A 34 1.80 20.22 -7.84
N ALA A 35 0.80 20.89 -8.41
CA ALA A 35 -0.60 20.58 -8.16
C ALA A 35 -1.07 19.47 -9.12
N ALA A 36 -1.78 18.50 -8.62
CA ALA A 36 -2.37 17.41 -9.38
C ALA A 36 -3.69 16.96 -8.74
N VAL A 37 -4.51 16.25 -9.51
CA VAL A 37 -5.65 15.52 -8.96
C VAL A 37 -5.23 14.09 -8.75
N GLY A 38 -5.47 13.57 -7.54
CA GLY A 38 -5.16 12.19 -7.15
C GLY A 38 -6.42 11.38 -6.89
N ASN A 39 -6.28 10.06 -6.99
CA ASN A 39 -7.28 9.10 -6.58
C ASN A 39 -6.78 8.33 -5.37
N VAL A 40 -7.61 8.20 -4.36
CA VAL A 40 -7.32 7.45 -3.14
C VAL A 40 -7.47 5.96 -3.41
N GLU A 41 -6.45 5.18 -3.09
CA GLU A 41 -6.44 3.72 -3.23
C GLU A 41 -6.06 3.04 -1.90
N ALA A 42 -6.64 1.87 -1.62
CA ALA A 42 -6.17 1.04 -0.53
C ALA A 42 -4.73 0.55 -0.81
N VAL A 43 -3.88 0.48 0.23
CA VAL A 43 -2.52 -0.08 0.09
C VAL A 43 -2.57 -1.53 -0.35
N GLU A 44 -3.46 -2.31 0.28
CA GLU A 44 -3.72 -3.70 -0.10
C GLU A 44 -5.22 -3.91 -0.30
N ARG A 45 -5.55 -4.57 -1.40
CA ARG A 45 -6.90 -5.06 -1.73
C ARG A 45 -6.81 -6.54 -2.01
N VAL A 46 -7.60 -7.34 -1.30
CA VAL A 46 -7.65 -8.78 -1.47
C VAL A 46 -9.10 -9.23 -1.60
N ASP A 47 -9.40 -9.87 -2.72
CA ASP A 47 -10.66 -10.56 -2.94
C ASP A 47 -10.51 -11.98 -2.38
N VAL A 48 -11.13 -12.24 -1.24
CA VAL A 48 -11.07 -13.54 -0.55
C VAL A 48 -11.93 -14.54 -1.30
N LYS A 49 -11.30 -15.64 -1.71
CA LYS A 49 -11.94 -16.74 -2.44
C LYS A 49 -11.78 -18.05 -1.66
N PRO A 50 -12.74 -19.00 -1.78
CA PRO A 50 -12.62 -20.31 -1.15
C PRO A 50 -11.58 -21.16 -1.87
N ARG A 51 -10.84 -21.98 -1.13
CA ARG A 51 -9.84 -22.92 -1.66
C ARG A 51 -10.39 -24.33 -1.85
N ILE A 52 -11.65 -24.54 -1.48
CA ILE A 52 -12.41 -25.77 -1.68
C ILE A 52 -13.85 -25.40 -2.08
N ALA A 53 -14.50 -26.28 -2.85
CA ALA A 53 -15.92 -26.16 -3.14
C ALA A 53 -16.75 -26.69 -1.94
N GLY A 54 -17.94 -26.10 -1.73
CA GLY A 54 -18.87 -26.56 -0.70
C GLY A 54 -19.94 -25.54 -0.36
N GLN A 55 -20.80 -25.87 0.58
CA GLN A 55 -21.84 -24.96 1.08
C GLN A 55 -21.28 -24.10 2.21
N ILE A 56 -21.56 -22.79 2.19
CA ILE A 56 -21.23 -21.91 3.31
C ILE A 56 -22.12 -22.27 4.51
N ARG A 57 -21.50 -22.69 5.60
CA ARG A 57 -22.17 -23.02 6.84
C ARG A 57 -22.48 -21.79 7.68
N SER A 58 -21.51 -20.88 7.80
CA SER A 58 -21.67 -19.66 8.58
C SER A 58 -20.74 -18.54 8.06
N VAL A 59 -21.16 -17.29 8.35
CA VAL A 59 -20.39 -16.06 8.17
C VAL A 59 -20.05 -15.54 9.55
N ALA A 60 -18.75 -15.36 9.84
CA ALA A 60 -18.23 -15.08 11.18
C ALA A 60 -17.81 -13.61 11.38
N PHE A 61 -18.21 -12.70 10.49
CA PHE A 61 -17.93 -11.27 10.60
C PHE A 61 -19.17 -10.44 10.24
N ALA A 62 -19.19 -9.18 10.63
CA ALA A 62 -20.19 -8.20 10.18
C ALA A 62 -19.64 -7.41 8.99
N GLU A 63 -20.51 -7.07 8.03
CA GLU A 63 -20.15 -6.22 6.89
C GLU A 63 -19.64 -4.86 7.39
N GLY A 64 -18.54 -4.37 6.79
CA GLY A 64 -17.89 -3.15 7.24
C GLY A 64 -17.01 -3.30 8.50
N GLN A 65 -16.93 -4.48 9.11
CA GLN A 65 -16.10 -4.73 10.29
C GLN A 65 -14.62 -4.69 9.95
N ASN A 66 -13.79 -4.20 10.89
CA ASN A 66 -12.35 -4.36 10.82
C ASN A 66 -11.95 -5.76 11.28
N VAL A 67 -11.22 -6.47 10.43
CA VAL A 67 -10.74 -7.82 10.69
C VAL A 67 -9.22 -7.85 10.83
N LYS A 68 -8.71 -8.77 11.64
CA LYS A 68 -7.27 -9.02 11.78
C LYS A 68 -6.84 -10.12 10.83
N LYS A 69 -5.58 -10.11 10.41
CA LYS A 69 -4.99 -11.22 9.67
C LYS A 69 -5.17 -12.53 10.45
N GLY A 70 -5.64 -13.59 9.78
CA GLY A 70 -5.94 -14.89 10.38
C GLY A 70 -7.31 -14.99 11.06
N GLN A 71 -8.10 -13.91 11.13
CA GLN A 71 -9.46 -13.95 11.68
C GLN A 71 -10.37 -14.76 10.77
N LEU A 72 -11.19 -15.65 11.38
CA LEU A 72 -12.20 -16.44 10.67
C LEU A 72 -13.24 -15.53 10.03
N LEU A 73 -13.53 -15.75 8.75
CA LEU A 73 -14.53 -15.02 7.97
C LEU A 73 -15.72 -15.90 7.60
N PHE A 74 -15.45 -17.08 7.04
CA PHE A 74 -16.48 -18.03 6.62
C PHE A 74 -16.08 -19.43 7.03
N THR A 75 -17.09 -20.27 7.28
CA THR A 75 -16.91 -21.70 7.45
C THR A 75 -17.68 -22.42 6.34
N ILE A 76 -16.98 -23.25 5.57
CA ILE A 76 -17.56 -24.14 4.57
C ILE A 76 -17.92 -25.45 5.24
N ASP A 77 -18.96 -26.12 4.79
CA ASP A 77 -19.37 -27.41 5.31
C ASP A 77 -18.26 -28.46 5.10
N ARG A 78 -17.95 -29.16 6.17
CA ARG A 78 -16.86 -30.15 6.25
C ARG A 78 -17.34 -31.57 6.55
N ASP A 79 -18.65 -31.80 6.60
CA ASP A 79 -19.18 -33.10 7.01
C ASP A 79 -18.70 -34.22 6.08
N THR A 80 -18.68 -33.99 4.79
CA THR A 80 -18.15 -34.96 3.80
C THR A 80 -16.65 -35.21 3.99
N THR A 81 -15.86 -34.15 4.17
CA THR A 81 -14.40 -34.25 4.33
C THR A 81 -14.04 -34.87 5.68
N ASN A 82 -14.81 -34.61 6.75
CA ASN A 82 -14.64 -35.26 8.06
C ASN A 82 -14.88 -36.77 7.98
N ARG A 83 -15.92 -37.21 7.25
CA ARG A 83 -16.18 -38.66 7.04
C ARG A 83 -15.03 -39.30 6.25
N GLN A 84 -14.55 -38.62 5.21
CA GLN A 84 -13.39 -39.08 4.43
C GLN A 84 -12.13 -39.21 5.29
N GLN A 85 -11.86 -38.21 6.18
CA GLN A 85 -10.78 -38.27 7.14
C GLN A 85 -10.89 -39.46 8.07
N ALA A 86 -12.07 -39.70 8.62
CA ALA A 86 -12.32 -40.82 9.51
C ALA A 86 -12.10 -42.17 8.82
N GLN A 87 -12.54 -42.30 7.55
CA GLN A 87 -12.29 -43.48 6.75
C GLN A 87 -10.78 -43.72 6.52
N GLN A 88 -10.05 -42.69 6.09
CA GLN A 88 -8.60 -42.77 5.87
C GLN A 88 -7.81 -43.08 7.15
N GLN A 89 -8.28 -42.55 8.29
CA GLN A 89 -7.69 -42.88 9.58
C GLN A 89 -7.86 -44.39 9.90
N ALA A 90 -9.04 -44.95 9.65
CA ALA A 90 -9.27 -46.38 9.85
C ALA A 90 -8.44 -47.29 8.90
N GLU A 91 -8.25 -46.82 7.63
CA GLU A 91 -7.36 -47.51 6.69
C GLU A 91 -5.91 -47.50 7.20
N LEU A 92 -5.40 -46.35 7.66
CA LEU A 92 -4.09 -46.20 8.24
C LEU A 92 -3.90 -47.10 9.46
N ASP A 93 -4.86 -47.13 10.38
CA ASP A 93 -4.81 -47.98 11.58
C ASP A 93 -4.75 -49.47 11.22
N ARG A 94 -5.48 -49.89 10.17
CA ARG A 94 -5.41 -51.26 9.63
C ARG A 94 -4.02 -51.58 9.08
N ASP A 95 -3.43 -50.68 8.28
CA ASP A 95 -2.14 -50.92 7.63
C ASP A 95 -0.98 -50.89 8.65
N ILE A 96 -1.10 -50.08 9.70
CA ILE A 96 -0.19 -50.16 10.86
C ILE A 96 -0.27 -51.55 11.53
N ALA A 97 -1.46 -52.13 11.71
CA ALA A 97 -1.61 -53.46 12.28
C ALA A 97 -1.00 -54.54 11.38
N ILE A 98 -1.11 -54.42 10.04
CA ILE A 98 -0.47 -55.30 9.06
C ILE A 98 1.06 -55.18 9.15
N GLU A 99 1.62 -53.99 9.25
CA GLU A 99 3.06 -53.78 9.45
C GLU A 99 3.57 -54.46 10.74
N GLN A 100 2.83 -54.26 11.86
CA GLN A 100 3.16 -54.89 13.12
C GLN A 100 3.13 -56.43 13.04
N GLN A 101 2.16 -56.99 12.30
CA GLN A 101 2.09 -58.41 12.04
C GLN A 101 3.32 -58.90 11.25
N ALA A 102 3.69 -58.19 10.18
CA ALA A 102 4.87 -58.51 9.36
C ALA A 102 6.16 -58.48 10.21
N VAL A 103 6.31 -57.48 11.08
CA VAL A 103 7.44 -57.36 12.03
C VAL A 103 7.47 -58.57 12.98
N ALA A 104 6.32 -58.99 13.51
CA ALA A 104 6.24 -60.13 14.42
C ALA A 104 6.60 -61.45 13.70
N VAL A 105 6.18 -61.65 12.45
CA VAL A 105 6.55 -62.80 11.62
C VAL A 105 8.07 -62.81 11.39
N ALA A 106 8.64 -61.70 10.93
CA ALA A 106 10.08 -61.59 10.71
C ALA A 106 10.90 -61.81 11.99
N ALA A 107 10.43 -61.38 13.15
CA ALA A 107 11.09 -61.62 14.43
C ALA A 107 11.14 -63.14 14.78
N ARG A 108 10.04 -63.87 14.53
CA ARG A 108 9.96 -65.31 14.68
C ARG A 108 10.95 -66.01 13.72
N ASP A 109 10.94 -65.62 12.44
CA ASP A 109 11.78 -66.28 11.43
C ASP A 109 13.26 -65.89 11.58
N ALA A 110 13.58 -64.73 12.12
CA ALA A 110 14.94 -64.37 12.54
C ALA A 110 15.48 -65.26 13.67
N ALA A 111 14.63 -65.63 14.64
CA ALA A 111 14.99 -66.57 15.69
C ALA A 111 15.25 -67.97 15.10
N SER A 112 14.40 -68.49 14.21
CA SER A 112 14.55 -69.72 13.48
C SER A 112 15.84 -69.79 12.65
N GLN A 113 16.14 -68.68 11.91
CA GLN A 113 17.35 -68.52 11.10
C GLN A 113 18.62 -68.61 12.00
N LYS A 114 18.57 -67.89 13.11
CA LYS A 114 19.74 -67.97 14.09
C LYS A 114 20.01 -69.38 14.62
N GLN A 115 18.97 -70.14 14.89
CA GLN A 115 19.10 -71.54 15.31
C GLN A 115 19.64 -72.39 14.18
N SER A 116 19.04 -72.37 13.00
CA SER A 116 19.52 -73.20 11.85
C SER A 116 20.94 -72.82 11.42
N GLN A 117 21.36 -71.57 11.57
CA GLN A 117 22.74 -71.17 11.32
C GLN A 117 23.70 -71.78 12.33
N SER A 118 23.35 -71.77 13.64
CA SER A 118 24.13 -72.38 14.67
C SER A 118 24.27 -73.86 14.46
N GLU A 119 23.20 -74.58 14.08
CA GLU A 119 23.20 -75.98 13.73
C GLU A 119 24.12 -76.33 12.54
N ALA A 120 24.06 -75.49 11.48
CA ALA A 120 24.92 -75.60 10.32
C ALA A 120 26.41 -75.42 10.67
N ASP A 121 26.71 -74.37 11.48
CA ASP A 121 28.08 -74.10 11.94
C ASP A 121 28.68 -75.29 12.77
N VAL A 122 27.88 -75.92 13.63
CA VAL A 122 28.23 -77.08 14.35
C VAL A 122 28.40 -78.27 13.43
N ALA A 123 27.49 -78.51 12.48
CA ALA A 123 27.56 -79.62 11.51
C ALA A 123 28.80 -79.51 10.60
N VAL A 124 29.19 -78.30 10.18
CA VAL A 124 30.41 -78.05 9.39
C VAL A 124 31.67 -78.51 10.24
N LYS A 125 31.76 -78.03 11.49
CA LYS A 125 32.87 -78.38 12.39
C LYS A 125 33.00 -79.87 12.66
N LEU A 126 31.84 -80.57 12.86
CA LEU A 126 31.84 -82.02 13.08
C LEU A 126 32.15 -82.78 11.79
N GLY A 127 31.78 -82.28 10.63
CA GLY A 127 32.14 -82.79 9.30
C GLY A 127 33.65 -82.68 9.04
N GLU A 128 34.28 -81.57 9.40
CA GLU A 128 35.73 -81.35 9.33
C GLU A 128 36.53 -82.37 10.24
N LEU A 129 35.93 -82.72 11.36
CA LEU A 129 36.46 -83.72 12.27
C LEU A 129 36.17 -85.18 11.83
N GLY A 130 35.45 -85.37 10.70
CA GLY A 130 35.08 -86.67 10.19
C GLY A 130 33.95 -87.41 10.96
N VAL A 131 33.25 -86.70 11.86
CA VAL A 131 32.18 -87.27 12.70
C VAL A 131 30.85 -87.35 11.96
N LEU A 132 30.58 -86.37 11.05
CA LEU A 132 29.38 -86.35 10.25
C LEU A 132 29.62 -86.63 8.76
N SER A 133 28.64 -87.24 8.09
CA SER A 133 28.69 -87.45 6.61
C SER A 133 28.55 -86.10 5.87
N GLY A 134 29.22 -85.98 4.71
CA GLY A 134 29.07 -84.80 3.87
C GLY A 134 27.62 -84.50 3.46
N GLN A 135 26.78 -85.55 3.36
CA GLN A 135 25.34 -85.39 3.12
C GLN A 135 24.62 -84.70 4.27
N SER A 136 24.93 -85.03 5.50
CA SER A 136 24.38 -84.45 6.72
C SER A 136 24.78 -82.96 6.83
N VAL A 137 26.07 -82.67 6.54
CA VAL A 137 26.58 -81.30 6.52
C VAL A 137 25.82 -80.45 5.45
N ASN A 138 25.70 -80.98 4.25
CA ASN A 138 24.96 -80.23 3.16
C ASN A 138 23.49 -80.08 3.52
N GLN A 139 22.82 -80.96 4.17
CA GLN A 139 21.46 -80.85 4.65
C GLN A 139 21.31 -79.68 5.65
N ALA A 140 22.24 -79.57 6.61
CA ALA A 140 22.24 -78.48 7.62
C ALA A 140 22.49 -77.10 6.96
N ILE A 141 23.43 -77.03 5.99
CA ILE A 141 23.70 -75.80 5.24
C ILE A 141 22.45 -75.38 4.44
N THR A 142 21.84 -76.32 3.71
CA THR A 142 20.63 -76.05 2.91
C THR A 142 19.45 -75.57 3.77
N ALA A 143 19.27 -76.14 4.96
CA ALA A 143 18.26 -75.73 5.94
C ALA A 143 18.50 -74.26 6.41
N SER A 144 19.77 -73.92 6.71
CA SER A 144 20.17 -72.58 7.13
C SER A 144 19.90 -71.52 5.95
N GLU A 145 20.28 -71.93 4.74
CA GLU A 145 20.03 -71.05 3.55
C GLU A 145 18.54 -70.84 3.28
N THR A 146 17.70 -71.89 3.50
CA THR A 146 16.24 -71.79 3.36
C THR A 146 15.66 -70.82 4.36
N THR A 147 16.00 -70.92 5.65
CA THR A 147 15.51 -70.02 6.68
C THR A 147 16.00 -68.58 6.47
N ARG A 148 17.23 -68.41 5.97
CA ARG A 148 17.76 -67.08 5.63
C ARG A 148 16.97 -66.42 4.48
N SER A 149 16.58 -67.22 3.45
CA SER A 149 15.78 -66.76 2.34
C SER A 149 14.36 -66.37 2.78
N SER A 150 13.77 -67.14 3.74
CA SER A 150 12.49 -66.77 4.35
C SER A 150 12.57 -65.43 5.09
N LEU A 151 13.59 -65.23 5.89
CA LEU A 151 13.81 -63.94 6.61
C LEU A 151 13.97 -62.77 5.65
N HIS A 152 14.68 -62.97 4.51
CA HIS A 152 14.77 -61.94 3.47
C HIS A 152 13.40 -61.60 2.85
N ALA A 153 12.54 -62.59 2.62
CA ALA A 153 11.18 -62.39 2.12
C ALA A 153 10.35 -61.59 3.16
N ASP A 154 10.45 -61.91 4.44
CA ASP A 154 9.76 -61.19 5.50
C ASP A 154 10.25 -59.73 5.64
N GLN A 155 11.54 -59.48 5.50
CA GLN A 155 12.07 -58.11 5.47
C GLN A 155 11.51 -57.29 4.31
N ALA A 156 11.35 -57.92 3.13
CA ALA A 156 10.70 -57.30 2.01
C ALA A 156 9.21 -57.04 2.27
N ALA A 157 8.51 -57.96 2.98
CA ALA A 157 7.12 -57.75 3.38
C ALA A 157 6.95 -56.60 4.37
N ILE A 158 7.86 -56.46 5.35
CA ILE A 158 7.90 -55.29 6.24
C ILE A 158 8.08 -53.99 5.43
N ALA A 159 9.03 -53.96 4.50
CA ALA A 159 9.29 -52.77 3.68
C ALA A 159 8.06 -52.40 2.83
N ALA A 160 7.33 -53.38 2.30
CA ALA A 160 6.10 -53.17 1.56
C ALA A 160 4.97 -52.60 2.45
N ALA A 161 4.76 -53.22 3.65
CA ALA A 161 3.76 -52.75 4.60
C ALA A 161 4.08 -51.33 5.12
N ALA A 162 5.33 -51.04 5.45
CA ALA A 162 5.77 -49.68 5.79
C ALA A 162 5.58 -48.68 4.66
N GLY A 163 5.68 -49.13 3.41
CA GLY A 163 5.35 -48.37 2.22
C GLY A 163 3.87 -47.96 2.17
N ALA A 164 2.96 -48.91 2.48
CA ALA A 164 1.51 -48.63 2.52
C ALA A 164 1.16 -47.62 3.64
N VAL A 165 1.70 -47.81 4.83
CA VAL A 165 1.53 -46.89 5.98
C VAL A 165 1.97 -45.46 5.60
N ARG A 166 3.14 -45.31 4.94
CA ARG A 166 3.59 -43.98 4.48
C ARG A 166 2.63 -43.34 3.46
N ALA A 167 2.10 -44.14 2.53
CA ALA A 167 1.13 -43.67 1.53
C ALA A 167 -0.17 -43.18 2.19
N ASP A 168 -0.68 -43.90 3.19
CA ASP A 168 -1.88 -43.54 3.90
C ASP A 168 -1.68 -42.30 4.80
N HIS A 169 -0.53 -42.16 5.44
CA HIS A 169 -0.15 -40.92 6.12
C HIS A 169 -0.18 -39.71 5.19
N ALA A 170 0.33 -39.87 3.96
CA ALA A 170 0.30 -38.76 2.98
C ALA A 170 -1.13 -38.41 2.53
N ARG A 171 -2.00 -39.42 2.32
CA ARG A 171 -3.44 -39.20 1.99
C ARG A 171 -4.17 -38.48 3.12
N LEU A 172 -3.97 -38.94 4.35
CA LEU A 172 -4.57 -38.32 5.54
C LEU A 172 -4.09 -36.87 5.73
N ALA A 173 -2.81 -36.60 5.50
CA ALA A 173 -2.27 -35.23 5.55
C ALA A 173 -2.92 -34.32 4.52
N GLN A 174 -3.17 -34.81 3.29
CA GLN A 174 -3.88 -34.06 2.24
C GLN A 174 -5.32 -33.73 2.67
N THR A 175 -6.06 -34.70 3.20
CA THR A 175 -7.44 -34.47 3.66
C THR A 175 -7.50 -33.50 4.84
N LYS A 176 -6.54 -33.57 5.78
CA LYS A 176 -6.41 -32.58 6.87
C LYS A 176 -6.15 -31.17 6.32
N LEU A 177 -5.34 -31.01 5.27
CA LEU A 177 -5.12 -29.73 4.63
C LEU A 177 -6.43 -29.18 3.98
N GLN A 178 -7.22 -30.03 3.32
CA GLN A 178 -8.53 -29.64 2.79
C GLN A 178 -9.48 -29.18 3.90
N LEU A 179 -9.50 -29.86 5.05
CA LEU A 179 -10.28 -29.43 6.22
C LEU A 179 -9.86 -28.05 6.74
N ASN A 180 -8.58 -27.75 6.74
CA ASN A 180 -8.10 -26.40 7.12
C ASN A 180 -8.59 -25.31 6.14
N PHE A 181 -8.77 -25.65 4.86
CA PHE A 181 -9.29 -24.72 3.85
C PHE A 181 -10.81 -24.47 4.00
N ALA A 182 -11.52 -25.32 4.74
CA ALA A 182 -12.92 -25.08 5.07
C ALA A 182 -13.12 -23.88 6.00
N ASP A 183 -12.12 -23.50 6.79
CA ASP A 183 -12.07 -22.28 7.56
C ASP A 183 -11.40 -21.19 6.72
N VAL A 184 -12.22 -20.34 6.10
CA VAL A 184 -11.73 -19.22 5.30
C VAL A 184 -11.38 -18.07 6.23
N VAL A 185 -10.09 -17.76 6.32
CA VAL A 185 -9.54 -16.72 7.20
C VAL A 185 -9.07 -15.51 6.42
N ALA A 186 -9.03 -14.35 7.07
CA ALA A 186 -8.53 -13.10 6.48
C ALA A 186 -7.03 -13.19 6.17
N PRO A 187 -6.59 -13.01 4.89
CA PRO A 187 -5.17 -13.03 4.52
C PRO A 187 -4.43 -11.78 4.96
N ILE A 188 -5.13 -10.65 5.08
CA ILE A 188 -4.61 -9.35 5.53
C ILE A 188 -5.47 -8.80 6.67
N ALA A 189 -4.92 -7.84 7.42
CA ALA A 189 -5.72 -7.00 8.30
C ALA A 189 -6.34 -5.86 7.49
N GLY A 190 -7.62 -5.56 7.72
CA GLY A 190 -8.30 -4.50 6.96
C GLY A 190 -9.79 -4.42 7.27
N ARG A 191 -10.52 -3.64 6.49
CA ARG A 191 -11.97 -3.52 6.56
C ARG A 191 -12.60 -4.49 5.58
N ALA A 192 -13.53 -5.31 6.08
CA ALA A 192 -14.32 -6.20 5.24
C ALA A 192 -15.42 -5.42 4.51
N GLY A 193 -15.55 -5.66 3.22
CA GLY A 193 -16.67 -5.18 2.41
C GLY A 193 -17.97 -5.93 2.74
N ALA A 194 -18.95 -5.84 1.83
CA ALA A 194 -20.17 -6.63 1.90
C ALA A 194 -19.86 -8.12 1.65
N ALA A 195 -20.53 -8.99 2.36
CA ALA A 195 -20.49 -10.44 2.11
C ALA A 195 -21.28 -10.75 0.84
N ILE A 196 -20.57 -11.13 -0.22
CA ILE A 196 -21.19 -11.44 -1.53
C ILE A 196 -22.03 -12.72 -1.44
N VAL A 197 -21.61 -13.65 -0.58
CA VAL A 197 -22.28 -14.92 -0.34
C VAL A 197 -22.77 -15.03 1.09
N LYS A 198 -23.88 -15.74 1.29
CA LYS A 198 -24.52 -15.95 2.60
C LYS A 198 -24.48 -17.41 3.01
N ALA A 199 -24.73 -17.69 4.30
CA ALA A 199 -24.92 -19.06 4.77
C ALA A 199 -25.99 -19.77 3.96
N GLY A 200 -25.73 -21.02 3.59
CA GLY A 200 -26.58 -21.82 2.71
C GLY A 200 -26.19 -21.78 1.21
N ASN A 201 -25.45 -20.79 0.74
CA ASN A 201 -24.98 -20.74 -0.64
C ASN A 201 -23.88 -21.76 -0.89
N VAL A 202 -23.86 -22.33 -2.11
CA VAL A 202 -22.79 -23.21 -2.59
C VAL A 202 -21.76 -22.36 -3.32
N VAL A 203 -20.47 -22.59 -3.05
CA VAL A 203 -19.33 -21.90 -3.65
C VAL A 203 -18.42 -22.89 -4.36
N LEU A 204 -17.74 -22.38 -5.41
CA LEU A 204 -16.76 -23.15 -6.19
C LEU A 204 -15.34 -22.71 -5.80
N GLU A 205 -14.42 -23.64 -5.89
CA GLU A 205 -13.01 -23.41 -5.62
C GLU A 205 -12.44 -22.32 -6.55
N ASN A 206 -11.76 -21.32 -5.97
CA ASN A 206 -11.06 -20.21 -6.64
C ASN A 206 -11.90 -19.35 -7.63
N ASP A 207 -13.21 -19.58 -7.72
CA ASP A 207 -14.09 -18.86 -8.63
C ASP A 207 -14.88 -17.76 -7.93
N THR A 208 -15.57 -18.08 -6.86
CA THR A 208 -16.50 -17.19 -6.18
C THR A 208 -15.78 -16.25 -5.21
N THR A 209 -15.87 -14.94 -5.42
CA THR A 209 -15.42 -13.98 -4.41
C THR A 209 -16.40 -13.97 -3.23
N LEU A 210 -15.92 -14.21 -2.02
CA LEU A 210 -16.70 -14.23 -0.80
C LEU A 210 -16.86 -12.84 -0.18
N VAL A 211 -15.75 -12.13 -0.06
CA VAL A 211 -15.64 -10.76 0.47
C VAL A 211 -14.38 -10.11 -0.05
N THR A 212 -14.41 -8.79 -0.24
CA THR A 212 -13.21 -7.98 -0.52
C THR A 212 -12.73 -7.35 0.78
N LEU A 213 -11.45 -7.50 1.08
CA LEU A 213 -10.77 -6.85 2.20
C LEU A 213 -9.94 -5.68 1.68
N LEU A 214 -10.04 -4.52 2.34
CA LEU A 214 -9.29 -3.32 2.00
C LEU A 214 -8.49 -2.85 3.22
N GLN A 215 -7.20 -2.62 3.05
CA GLN A 215 -6.38 -1.95 4.05
C GLN A 215 -6.57 -0.44 3.92
N LEU A 216 -7.25 0.18 4.90
CA LEU A 216 -7.57 1.60 4.90
C LEU A 216 -6.53 2.48 5.63
N ALA A 217 -5.70 1.90 6.49
CA ALA A 217 -4.65 2.59 7.21
C ALA A 217 -3.38 1.71 7.25
N PRO A 218 -2.26 2.20 6.69
CA PRO A 218 -2.13 3.40 5.86
C PRO A 218 -2.94 3.31 4.56
N ILE A 219 -3.07 4.46 3.86
CA ILE A 219 -3.77 4.56 2.56
C ILE A 219 -2.85 5.21 1.54
N ARG A 220 -3.10 5.01 0.26
CA ARG A 220 -2.34 5.61 -0.84
C ARG A 220 -3.16 6.60 -1.64
N VAL A 221 -2.47 7.60 -2.16
CA VAL A 221 -3.02 8.50 -3.20
C VAL A 221 -2.16 8.35 -4.44
N VAL A 222 -2.81 8.08 -5.55
CA VAL A 222 -2.19 7.92 -6.88
C VAL A 222 -2.49 9.18 -7.67
N PHE A 223 -1.47 9.82 -8.23
CA PHE A 223 -1.60 11.05 -9.01
C PHE A 223 -0.60 11.09 -10.17
N GLY A 224 -0.91 11.87 -11.18
CA GLY A 224 -0.06 12.06 -12.36
C GLY A 224 0.74 13.36 -12.27
N VAL A 225 2.04 13.29 -12.54
CA VAL A 225 2.93 14.45 -12.61
C VAL A 225 3.42 14.59 -14.05
N PRO A 226 3.42 15.82 -14.65
CA PRO A 226 3.92 16.02 -16.00
C PRO A 226 5.37 15.53 -16.17
N GLU A 227 5.69 14.88 -17.30
CA GLU A 227 7.00 14.36 -17.63
C GLU A 227 8.11 15.43 -17.51
N GLN A 228 7.81 16.67 -17.86
CA GLN A 228 8.74 17.79 -17.78
C GLN A 228 9.31 18.00 -16.36
N SER A 229 8.55 17.68 -15.33
CA SER A 229 8.94 17.82 -13.93
C SER A 229 9.64 16.57 -13.36
N LEU A 230 9.66 15.45 -14.11
CA LEU A 230 10.15 14.16 -13.61
C LEU A 230 11.62 14.23 -13.14
N ALA A 231 12.49 14.83 -13.93
CA ALA A 231 13.92 14.91 -13.60
C ALA A 231 14.18 15.69 -12.29
N GLU A 232 13.41 16.76 -12.05
CA GLU A 232 13.51 17.54 -10.81
C GLU A 232 12.96 16.78 -9.62
N VAL A 233 11.81 16.11 -9.77
CA VAL A 233 11.21 15.25 -8.73
C VAL A 233 12.19 14.13 -8.35
N GLN A 234 12.75 13.42 -9.31
CA GLN A 234 13.70 12.34 -9.04
C GLN A 234 14.95 12.83 -8.31
N ARG A 235 15.52 13.95 -8.77
CA ARG A 235 16.71 14.54 -8.14
C ARG A 235 16.46 14.93 -6.69
N LEU A 236 15.30 15.55 -6.40
CA LEU A 236 14.97 16.01 -5.06
C LEU A 236 14.56 14.84 -4.15
N ASN A 237 13.83 13.86 -4.67
CA ASN A 237 13.44 12.67 -3.93
C ASN A 237 14.62 11.77 -3.55
N ALA A 238 15.74 11.82 -4.33
CA ALA A 238 16.96 11.11 -4.00
C ALA A 238 17.70 11.68 -2.78
N VAL A 239 17.47 12.96 -2.45
CA VAL A 239 18.04 13.62 -1.26
C VAL A 239 17.19 13.35 -0.01
N GLY A 240 15.88 13.16 -0.19
CA GLY A 240 14.93 12.85 0.89
C GLY A 240 13.53 12.72 0.34
N SER A 241 12.73 11.86 0.96
CA SER A 241 11.35 11.65 0.52
C SER A 241 10.57 12.96 0.50
N LEU A 242 9.96 13.26 -0.66
CA LEU A 242 9.20 14.48 -0.85
C LEU A 242 7.88 14.43 -0.08
N LYS A 243 7.54 15.56 0.53
CA LYS A 243 6.25 15.72 1.21
C LYS A 243 5.14 15.91 0.19
N VAL A 244 4.03 15.25 0.45
CA VAL A 244 2.81 15.36 -0.34
C VAL A 244 1.70 15.80 0.58
N GLU A 245 1.03 16.88 0.23
CA GLU A 245 -0.14 17.37 0.95
C GLU A 245 -1.38 17.11 0.12
N ILE A 246 -2.45 16.71 0.77
CA ILE A 246 -3.77 16.59 0.16
C ILE A 246 -4.77 17.40 0.96
N GLU A 247 -5.73 17.97 0.24
CA GLU A 247 -6.87 18.64 0.83
C GLU A 247 -8.05 17.66 0.81
N SER A 248 -8.47 17.23 2.01
CA SER A 248 -9.69 16.42 2.20
C SER A 248 -10.93 17.31 2.18
N GLY A 249 -12.10 16.71 1.95
CA GLY A 249 -13.38 17.42 1.74
C GLY A 249 -13.75 18.49 2.76
N ASP A 250 -13.22 18.44 3.99
CA ASP A 250 -13.40 19.41 5.06
C ASP A 250 -12.29 20.50 5.10
N HIS A 251 -11.53 20.68 4.01
CA HIS A 251 -10.38 21.58 3.92
C HIS A 251 -9.24 21.27 4.90
N HIS A 252 -9.20 20.06 5.48
CA HIS A 252 -8.07 19.62 6.27
C HIS A 252 -6.92 19.18 5.38
N LEU A 253 -5.74 19.78 5.63
CA LEU A 253 -4.50 19.37 4.97
C LEU A 253 -3.95 18.13 5.69
N VAL A 254 -3.80 17.05 4.96
CA VAL A 254 -3.19 15.80 5.44
C VAL A 254 -1.83 15.64 4.77
N GLU A 255 -0.78 15.47 5.58
CA GLU A 255 0.58 15.23 5.08
C GLU A 255 0.83 13.74 4.87
N GLY A 256 1.49 13.43 3.75
CA GLY A 256 2.02 12.12 3.40
C GLY A 256 3.40 12.25 2.75
N HIS A 257 3.93 11.13 2.31
CA HIS A 257 5.25 11.05 1.69
C HIS A 257 5.18 10.33 0.36
N LEU A 258 5.93 10.85 -0.64
CA LEU A 258 6.12 10.19 -1.94
C LEU A 258 6.93 8.91 -1.73
N ASP A 259 6.34 7.76 -2.03
CA ASP A 259 6.96 6.44 -1.85
C ASP A 259 7.19 5.70 -3.18
N PHE A 260 6.52 6.12 -4.26
CA PHE A 260 6.65 5.45 -5.54
C PHE A 260 6.60 6.44 -6.71
N ILE A 261 7.49 6.26 -7.66
CA ILE A 261 7.52 6.93 -8.97
C ILE A 261 7.52 5.81 -10.02
N ASP A 262 6.55 5.83 -10.93
CA ASP A 262 6.46 4.83 -11.99
C ASP A 262 7.66 4.94 -12.94
N ASN A 263 8.05 3.82 -13.54
CA ASN A 263 9.14 3.74 -14.50
C ASN A 263 8.71 4.03 -15.95
N THR A 264 7.42 4.34 -16.14
CA THR A 264 6.82 4.61 -17.47
C THR A 264 6.08 5.93 -17.46
N VAL A 265 6.12 6.62 -18.61
CA VAL A 265 5.28 7.79 -18.91
C VAL A 265 4.03 7.29 -19.63
N ASP A 266 2.86 7.73 -19.22
CA ASP A 266 1.62 7.47 -19.96
C ASP A 266 1.61 8.34 -21.23
N PRO A 267 1.70 7.74 -22.44
CA PRO A 267 1.78 8.51 -23.69
C PRO A 267 0.48 9.26 -24.04
N LYS A 268 -0.64 8.93 -23.40
CA LYS A 268 -1.92 9.59 -23.64
C LYS A 268 -2.04 10.89 -22.87
N THR A 269 -1.45 10.96 -21.71
CA THR A 269 -1.55 12.11 -20.80
C THR A 269 -0.24 12.90 -20.67
N GLY A 270 0.90 12.33 -21.10
CA GLY A 270 2.23 12.91 -20.90
C GLY A 270 2.62 13.01 -19.43
N THR A 271 2.07 12.14 -18.57
CA THR A 271 2.32 12.16 -17.14
C THR A 271 2.96 10.87 -16.64
N VAL A 272 3.72 10.97 -15.55
CA VAL A 272 4.26 9.85 -14.79
C VAL A 272 3.39 9.64 -13.58
N ARG A 273 2.97 8.40 -13.35
CA ARG A 273 2.19 8.01 -12.19
C ARG A 273 3.07 7.99 -10.95
N MET A 274 2.61 8.64 -9.90
CA MET A 274 3.28 8.65 -8.60
C MET A 274 2.31 8.22 -7.52
N LYS A 275 2.85 7.67 -6.42
CA LYS A 275 2.05 7.27 -5.25
C LYS A 275 2.65 7.87 -4.00
N ALA A 276 1.79 8.40 -3.16
CA ALA A 276 2.14 8.88 -1.83
C ALA A 276 1.34 8.12 -0.77
N THR A 277 1.97 7.82 0.35
CA THR A 277 1.37 7.11 1.46
C THR A 277 1.01 8.06 2.59
N PHE A 278 -0.19 7.89 3.13
CA PHE A 278 -0.78 8.67 4.21
C PHE A 278 -1.18 7.74 5.35
N SER A 279 -1.05 8.19 6.60
CA SER A 279 -1.34 7.35 7.78
C SER A 279 -2.81 6.95 7.91
N ASN A 280 -3.72 7.87 7.58
CA ASN A 280 -5.18 7.69 7.59
C ASN A 280 -5.75 7.03 8.86
N ILE A 281 -5.19 7.37 10.03
CA ILE A 281 -5.61 6.79 11.31
C ILE A 281 -7.08 7.14 11.59
N ASP A 282 -7.46 8.38 11.27
CA ASP A 282 -8.80 8.92 11.48
C ASP A 282 -9.81 8.44 10.41
N ARG A 283 -9.33 7.72 9.37
CA ARG A 283 -10.13 7.16 8.28
C ARG A 283 -10.97 8.19 7.55
N THR A 284 -10.47 9.38 7.41
CA THR A 284 -11.11 10.47 6.66
C THR A 284 -11.04 10.24 5.15
N LEU A 285 -9.98 9.56 4.68
CA LEU A 285 -9.79 9.23 3.27
C LEU A 285 -10.39 7.87 2.93
N TRP A 286 -11.17 7.82 1.85
CA TRP A 286 -11.80 6.60 1.37
C TRP A 286 -11.29 6.18 -0.01
N PRO A 287 -11.06 4.88 -0.25
CA PRO A 287 -10.69 4.38 -1.57
C PRO A 287 -11.73 4.76 -2.64
N GLY A 288 -11.27 5.29 -3.76
CA GLY A 288 -12.10 5.78 -4.85
C GLY A 288 -12.39 7.28 -4.80
N GLU A 289 -12.03 7.98 -3.72
CA GLU A 289 -12.18 9.42 -3.59
C GLU A 289 -11.15 10.16 -4.45
N PHE A 290 -11.55 11.30 -5.03
CA PHE A 290 -10.64 12.22 -5.71
C PHE A 290 -10.25 13.34 -4.76
N VAL A 291 -8.93 13.61 -4.70
CA VAL A 291 -8.36 14.62 -3.81
C VAL A 291 -7.41 15.54 -4.57
N ASN A 292 -7.34 16.79 -4.14
CA ASN A 292 -6.34 17.73 -4.65
C ASN A 292 -4.99 17.44 -3.98
N VAL A 293 -3.99 17.14 -4.79
CA VAL A 293 -2.63 16.79 -4.36
C VAL A 293 -1.69 17.94 -4.60
N ARG A 294 -0.87 18.28 -3.63
CA ARG A 294 0.25 19.22 -3.73
C ARG A 294 1.55 18.48 -3.40
N LEU A 295 2.34 18.20 -4.42
CA LEU A 295 3.68 17.64 -4.26
C LEU A 295 4.66 18.78 -3.99
N ARG A 296 5.16 18.89 -2.77
CA ARG A 296 6.12 19.92 -2.38
C ARG A 296 7.53 19.51 -2.77
N LEU A 297 8.12 20.23 -3.71
CA LEU A 297 9.47 19.95 -4.22
C LEU A 297 10.54 20.55 -3.32
N ARG A 298 10.43 21.87 -3.04
CA ARG A 298 11.35 22.64 -2.19
C ARG A 298 10.68 23.90 -1.69
N VAL A 299 11.32 24.58 -0.76
CA VAL A 299 10.94 25.92 -0.32
C VAL A 299 12.02 26.90 -0.79
N ASP A 300 11.63 27.83 -1.68
CA ASP A 300 12.50 28.91 -2.12
C ASP A 300 12.44 30.01 -1.07
N VAL A 301 13.57 30.25 -0.38
CA VAL A 301 13.66 31.17 0.74
C VAL A 301 13.72 32.62 0.26
N ARG A 302 13.12 33.54 1.03
CA ARG A 302 13.22 35.02 0.83
C ARG A 302 12.87 35.46 -0.60
N GLN A 303 11.82 34.89 -1.19
CA GLN A 303 11.34 35.32 -2.50
C GLN A 303 10.54 36.62 -2.39
N ILE A 304 10.65 37.47 -3.41
CA ILE A 304 9.87 38.70 -3.52
C ILE A 304 8.49 38.32 -4.04
N VAL A 305 7.46 38.67 -3.27
CA VAL A 305 6.08 38.32 -3.61
C VAL A 305 5.18 39.55 -3.62
N VAL A 306 4.25 39.53 -4.56
CA VAL A 306 3.24 40.56 -4.74
C VAL A 306 1.88 39.94 -5.08
N PRO A 307 0.75 40.57 -4.75
CA PRO A 307 -0.55 40.11 -5.24
C PRO A 307 -0.56 40.07 -6.78
N GLN A 308 -1.10 38.99 -7.36
CA GLN A 308 -1.19 38.84 -8.82
C GLN A 308 -1.94 39.98 -9.47
N SER A 309 -2.94 40.57 -8.78
CA SER A 309 -3.70 41.74 -9.25
C SER A 309 -2.85 42.99 -9.48
N ALA A 310 -1.70 43.10 -8.81
CA ALA A 310 -0.78 44.23 -8.98
C ALA A 310 0.04 44.17 -10.29
N ILE A 311 0.10 43.00 -10.95
CA ILE A 311 0.87 42.79 -12.18
C ILE A 311 0.02 43.11 -13.40
N GLN A 312 0.51 44.04 -14.25
CA GLN A 312 -0.12 44.42 -15.49
C GLN A 312 0.70 43.97 -16.69
N GLN A 313 -0.01 43.72 -17.80
CA GLN A 313 0.63 43.40 -19.09
C GLN A 313 0.70 44.66 -19.95
N GLY A 314 1.88 45.11 -20.30
CA GLY A 314 2.14 46.23 -21.23
C GLY A 314 2.69 45.74 -22.55
N LEU A 315 2.98 46.72 -23.46
CA LEU A 315 3.58 46.43 -24.78
C LEU A 315 4.99 45.90 -24.68
N GLU A 316 5.76 46.35 -23.68
CA GLU A 316 7.16 45.97 -23.47
C GLU A 316 7.31 44.81 -22.46
N GLY A 317 6.20 44.23 -21.98
CA GLY A 317 6.20 43.14 -21.00
C GLY A 317 5.36 43.41 -19.76
N LYS A 318 5.59 42.61 -18.72
CA LYS A 318 4.87 42.75 -17.44
C LYS A 318 5.47 43.90 -16.62
N TYR A 319 4.62 44.65 -15.95
CA TYR A 319 5.00 45.78 -15.10
C TYR A 319 4.10 45.88 -13.87
N ALA A 320 4.57 46.62 -12.86
CA ALA A 320 3.77 47.01 -11.70
C ALA A 320 3.90 48.51 -11.47
N TRP A 321 2.87 49.10 -10.86
CA TRP A 321 2.90 50.50 -10.44
C TRP A 321 3.47 50.61 -9.03
N ARG A 322 4.70 51.17 -8.89
CA ARG A 322 5.29 51.50 -7.59
C ARG A 322 4.88 52.89 -7.17
N VAL A 323 4.45 53.06 -5.93
CA VAL A 323 4.10 54.34 -5.33
C VAL A 323 5.24 54.82 -4.48
N GLN A 324 5.82 56.00 -4.84
CA GLN A 324 6.86 56.66 -4.06
C GLN A 324 6.48 58.12 -3.87
N SER A 325 6.41 58.56 -2.60
CA SER A 325 6.01 59.95 -2.24
C SER A 325 4.68 60.38 -2.87
N GLY A 326 3.70 59.45 -2.97
CA GLY A 326 2.37 59.75 -3.56
C GLY A 326 2.34 59.83 -5.09
N VAL A 327 3.41 59.40 -5.78
CA VAL A 327 3.49 59.39 -7.24
C VAL A 327 3.63 57.93 -7.73
N ALA A 328 2.86 57.55 -8.75
CA ALA A 328 2.92 56.25 -9.36
C ALA A 328 3.98 56.21 -10.46
N THR A 329 4.89 55.26 -10.36
CA THR A 329 5.96 55.03 -11.33
C THR A 329 5.82 53.60 -11.89
N MET A 330 5.85 53.45 -13.19
CA MET A 330 5.81 52.14 -13.87
C MET A 330 7.19 51.48 -13.74
N VAL A 331 7.19 50.27 -13.18
CA VAL A 331 8.43 49.45 -12.98
C VAL A 331 8.24 48.14 -13.72
N PRO A 332 9.10 47.84 -14.71
CA PRO A 332 9.09 46.52 -15.36
C PRO A 332 9.45 45.44 -14.36
N VAL A 333 8.72 44.31 -14.41
CA VAL A 333 8.90 43.19 -13.50
C VAL A 333 9.02 41.89 -14.24
N THR A 334 9.86 40.97 -13.71
CA THR A 334 9.96 39.61 -14.23
C THR A 334 9.23 38.69 -13.26
N VAL A 335 8.11 38.10 -13.71
CA VAL A 335 7.35 37.10 -12.94
C VAL A 335 7.93 35.73 -13.22
N LEU A 336 8.45 35.06 -12.21
CA LEU A 336 8.97 33.71 -12.30
C LEU A 336 7.85 32.68 -12.32
N ARG A 337 6.88 32.82 -11.40
CA ARG A 337 5.71 31.94 -11.28
C ARG A 337 4.64 32.60 -10.43
N THR A 338 3.46 32.00 -10.48
CA THR A 338 2.38 32.33 -9.55
C THR A 338 2.11 31.14 -8.65
N TYR A 339 1.63 31.35 -7.44
CA TYR A 339 1.16 30.31 -6.57
C TYR A 339 -0.08 30.77 -5.81
N SER A 340 -0.96 29.83 -5.51
CA SER A 340 -2.12 30.11 -4.65
C SER A 340 -1.65 30.05 -3.22
N ALA A 341 -1.61 31.18 -2.52
CA ALA A 341 -1.35 31.19 -1.09
C ALA A 341 -2.48 30.42 -0.41
N ALA A 342 -2.12 29.32 0.25
CA ALA A 342 -3.09 28.55 1.01
C ALA A 342 -3.80 29.45 2.02
N ILE A 343 -5.04 29.13 2.34
CA ILE A 343 -6.05 29.82 3.18
C ILE A 343 -5.51 30.32 4.55
N SER A 344 -4.26 30.08 4.89
CA SER A 344 -3.61 30.55 6.12
C SER A 344 -3.21 32.02 6.15
N SER A 345 -3.23 32.73 5.01
CA SER A 345 -3.11 34.19 4.98
C SER A 345 -4.48 34.79 4.73
N GLN A 346 -4.92 35.74 5.55
CA GLN A 346 -6.22 36.44 5.51
C GLN A 346 -6.53 37.16 4.18
N ALA A 347 -5.71 36.95 3.14
CA ALA A 347 -5.88 37.40 1.78
C ALA A 347 -5.80 36.19 0.83
N GLY A 348 -6.87 35.41 0.78
CA GLY A 348 -7.03 34.33 -0.21
C GLY A 348 -6.93 34.89 -1.63
N GLY A 349 -5.76 34.76 -2.26
CA GLY A 349 -5.52 35.25 -3.61
C GLY A 349 -4.27 34.65 -4.22
N GLU A 350 -4.21 34.68 -5.55
CA GLU A 350 -3.00 34.31 -6.28
C GLU A 350 -1.88 35.35 -6.03
N VAL A 351 -0.70 34.85 -5.78
CA VAL A 351 0.49 35.63 -5.50
C VAL A 351 1.52 35.37 -6.59
N ALA A 352 2.11 36.45 -7.11
CA ALA A 352 3.20 36.38 -8.09
C ALA A 352 4.56 36.46 -7.38
N VAL A 353 5.45 35.52 -7.73
CA VAL A 353 6.85 35.53 -7.32
C VAL A 353 7.68 36.25 -8.36
N LEU A 354 8.40 37.28 -7.93
CA LEU A 354 9.22 38.12 -8.81
C LEU A 354 10.69 37.71 -8.79
N GLY A 355 11.30 37.71 -9.98
CA GLY A 355 12.73 37.54 -10.16
C GLY A 355 13.50 38.87 -10.11
N SER A 356 12.82 39.98 -10.53
CA SER A 356 13.43 41.31 -10.57
C SER A 356 12.36 42.42 -10.68
N GLY A 357 12.77 43.66 -10.42
CA GLY A 357 12.01 44.88 -10.63
C GLY A 357 11.57 45.63 -9.38
N LEU A 358 11.23 44.91 -8.29
CA LEU A 358 10.79 45.50 -7.03
C LEU A 358 11.66 45.02 -5.85
N SER A 359 11.69 45.82 -4.78
CA SER A 359 12.40 45.50 -3.56
C SER A 359 11.42 45.26 -2.39
N PRO A 360 11.78 44.43 -1.39
CA PRO A 360 10.98 44.26 -0.19
C PRO A 360 10.72 45.61 0.50
N GLY A 361 9.46 45.86 0.85
CA GLY A 361 9.02 47.11 1.44
C GLY A 361 8.53 48.17 0.45
N ASP A 362 8.72 48.00 -0.85
CA ASP A 362 8.10 48.87 -1.88
C ASP A 362 6.58 48.84 -1.72
N VAL A 363 5.95 49.98 -1.98
CA VAL A 363 4.49 50.14 -2.03
C VAL A 363 4.07 50.04 -3.48
N ILE A 364 3.14 49.16 -3.80
CA ILE A 364 2.63 48.95 -5.17
C ILE A 364 1.11 49.12 -5.21
N VAL A 365 0.58 49.44 -6.39
CA VAL A 365 -0.86 49.50 -6.62
C VAL A 365 -1.38 48.10 -6.89
N ALA A 366 -2.30 47.60 -6.07
CA ALA A 366 -2.98 46.34 -6.24
C ALA A 366 -4.27 46.43 -7.04
N GLU A 367 -5.02 47.57 -6.90
CA GLU A 367 -6.26 47.82 -7.62
C GLU A 367 -6.41 49.31 -7.94
N GLY A 368 -7.14 49.64 -9.00
CA GLY A 368 -7.37 51.04 -9.45
C GLY A 368 -6.38 51.53 -10.51
N GLN A 369 -5.51 50.65 -11.02
CA GLN A 369 -4.41 50.96 -11.94
C GLN A 369 -4.84 51.41 -13.34
N LEU A 370 -6.09 51.17 -13.79
CA LEU A 370 -6.57 51.49 -15.15
C LEU A 370 -6.54 52.99 -15.48
N ARG A 371 -6.51 53.86 -14.47
CA ARG A 371 -6.50 55.31 -14.62
C ARG A 371 -5.10 55.91 -14.44
N LEU A 372 -4.10 55.08 -14.17
CA LEU A 372 -2.76 55.56 -13.88
C LEU A 372 -1.97 55.82 -15.17
N THR A 373 -1.26 56.95 -15.16
CA THR A 373 -0.21 57.28 -16.13
C THR A 373 1.11 57.50 -15.40
N PRO A 374 2.27 57.31 -16.05
CA PRO A 374 3.55 57.56 -15.43
C PRO A 374 3.63 58.97 -14.82
N GLY A 375 3.93 59.09 -13.55
CA GLY A 375 3.99 60.36 -12.82
C GLY A 375 2.65 60.83 -12.21
N ALA A 376 1.57 60.04 -12.31
CA ALA A 376 0.27 60.39 -11.72
C ALA A 376 0.36 60.43 -10.19
N ARG A 377 -0.28 61.47 -9.58
CA ARG A 377 -0.49 61.54 -8.13
C ARG A 377 -1.58 60.54 -7.73
N VAL A 378 -1.29 59.75 -6.67
CA VAL A 378 -2.23 58.76 -6.16
C VAL A 378 -2.61 59.08 -4.73
N SER A 379 -3.87 58.82 -4.39
CA SER A 379 -4.37 58.82 -3.02
C SER A 379 -4.57 57.36 -2.61
N SER A 380 -3.71 56.88 -1.70
CA SER A 380 -3.73 55.50 -1.25
C SER A 380 -4.89 55.22 -0.29
N ILE A 381 -5.76 54.32 -0.68
CA ILE A 381 -6.70 53.67 0.23
C ILE A 381 -5.96 52.41 0.76
N ASN A 382 -5.65 52.44 2.03
CA ASN A 382 -4.84 51.36 2.63
C ASN A 382 -5.68 50.08 2.76
N THR A 383 -5.45 49.12 1.89
CA THR A 383 -5.96 47.74 2.07
C THR A 383 -4.86 46.99 2.81
N GLN A 384 -5.13 46.60 4.07
CA GLN A 384 -4.19 45.78 4.85
C GLN A 384 -4.09 44.37 4.22
N PHE A 385 -3.14 44.20 3.32
CA PHE A 385 -2.64 42.87 2.94
C PHE A 385 -1.46 42.53 3.87
N GLY A 386 -1.67 41.60 4.78
CA GLY A 386 -0.61 41.00 5.60
C GLY A 386 -0.46 41.60 7.02
N ARG A 387 -1.10 41.01 7.96
CA ARG A 387 -0.62 40.79 9.32
C ARG A 387 -0.58 39.33 9.62
#